data_e45ae534bf6cc63209af514d872d0388
#
_entry.id   e45ae534bf6cc63209af514d872d0388
#
_cell.length_a   1.000
_cell.length_b   1.000
_cell.length_c   1.000
_cell.angle_alpha   90.00
_cell.angle_beta   90.00
_cell.angle_gamma   90.00
#
_symmetry.space_group_name_H-M   'P 1'
#
loop_
_entity.id
_entity.type
_entity.pdbx_description
1 polymer ?
#
loop_
_entity_poly.entity_id
_entity_poly.type
_entity_poly.pdbx_seq_one_letter_code
_entity_poly.pdbx_strand_id
1 'polypeptide(L)'
;MAFVIRPARAEDVALIEPWTQDTFAWGDYVSDVMGDWLNEPGSLVIVCVYEDDIPVGMSRVQLLSPTEAWLSAARVHPEHRRSGMGMAMNAFGVAWAKEHGARVASLAIEEDNEAARSQVLKSGYRLTGNWSYATASMSTGRRLGTGERLRPGGTVDADAAWTFWAQSDLAHAARDMISLGWRWRRASRGDLEDAVNAHTFYQSPGGWLIAETDGEGISVRWLATSPPDAPLLVQGLRDLLRDQPGEPRVEAMVPVTAWSVEALQREGFEVTPIQIFSLSL
;
A
#
# COMPACT_ATOMS: atom_id res chain seq x y z
N MET A 1 12.71 -29.63 -15.08
CA MET A 1 13.49 -29.68 -13.82
C MET A 1 12.58 -29.16 -12.70
N ALA A 2 12.69 -29.74 -11.50
CA ALA A 2 11.96 -29.22 -10.33
C ALA A 2 12.71 -28.01 -9.78
N PHE A 3 12.00 -26.94 -9.45
CA PHE A 3 12.58 -25.80 -8.74
C PHE A 3 12.45 -25.99 -7.22
N VAL A 4 13.31 -25.32 -6.47
CA VAL A 4 13.31 -25.27 -5.00
C VAL A 4 13.00 -23.84 -4.54
N ILE A 5 12.30 -23.70 -3.43
CA ILE A 5 12.07 -22.42 -2.78
C ILE A 5 12.91 -22.36 -1.51
N ARG A 6 13.66 -21.28 -1.34
CA ARG A 6 14.47 -21.01 -0.15
C ARG A 6 14.38 -19.54 0.27
N PRO A 7 14.75 -19.22 1.51
CA PRO A 7 15.01 -17.83 1.89
C PRO A 7 16.06 -17.20 0.98
N ALA A 8 15.87 -15.93 0.64
CA ALA A 8 16.84 -15.17 -0.14
C ALA A 8 18.07 -14.82 0.70
N ARG A 9 19.19 -14.62 0.02
CA ARG A 9 20.48 -14.24 0.59
C ARG A 9 20.92 -12.90 -0.02
N ALA A 10 21.91 -12.27 0.58
CA ALA A 10 22.42 -10.97 0.10
C ALA A 10 22.97 -11.06 -1.35
N GLU A 11 23.62 -12.18 -1.71
CA GLU A 11 24.12 -12.40 -3.06
C GLU A 11 23.04 -12.55 -4.12
N ASP A 12 21.81 -12.91 -3.74
CA ASP A 12 20.69 -13.05 -4.69
C ASP A 12 20.25 -11.70 -5.29
N VAL A 13 20.47 -10.59 -4.60
CA VAL A 13 20.08 -9.26 -5.08
C VAL A 13 20.68 -8.95 -6.45
N ALA A 14 22.00 -9.15 -6.59
CA ALA A 14 22.70 -8.90 -7.85
C ALA A 14 22.31 -9.88 -8.97
N LEU A 15 21.78 -11.06 -8.63
CA LEU A 15 21.31 -12.06 -9.59
C LEU A 15 19.86 -11.81 -10.04
N ILE A 16 19.07 -11.11 -9.23
CA ILE A 16 17.65 -10.77 -9.50
C ILE A 16 17.55 -9.49 -10.33
N GLU A 17 18.38 -8.50 -10.05
CA GLU A 17 18.36 -7.18 -10.69
C GLU A 17 18.28 -7.24 -12.23
N PRO A 18 19.11 -8.01 -12.97
CA PRO A 18 19.14 -7.97 -14.43
C PRO A 18 17.84 -8.37 -15.12
N TRP A 19 17.01 -9.22 -14.49
CA TRP A 19 15.78 -9.71 -15.09
C TRP A 19 14.51 -9.09 -14.50
N THR A 20 14.64 -8.22 -13.47
CA THR A 20 13.51 -7.46 -12.92
C THR A 20 13.41 -6.07 -13.49
N GLN A 21 14.48 -5.47 -14.00
CA GLN A 21 14.52 -4.09 -14.51
C GLN A 21 13.39 -3.73 -15.50
N ASP A 22 12.97 -4.68 -16.33
CA ASP A 22 11.92 -4.50 -17.33
C ASP A 22 10.55 -5.02 -16.86
N THR A 23 10.31 -5.15 -15.56
CA THR A 23 9.03 -5.65 -15.03
C THR A 23 7.90 -4.68 -15.33
N PHE A 24 8.13 -3.38 -15.19
CA PHE A 24 7.20 -2.30 -15.49
C PHE A 24 7.82 -1.33 -16.49
N ALA A 25 6.99 -0.50 -17.12
CA ALA A 25 7.45 0.52 -18.06
C ALA A 25 8.39 1.56 -17.42
N TRP A 26 8.31 1.74 -16.11
CA TRP A 26 9.15 2.66 -15.31
C TRP A 26 10.34 1.95 -14.62
N GLY A 27 10.56 0.67 -14.85
CA GLY A 27 11.59 -0.14 -14.19
C GLY A 27 11.04 -1.07 -13.12
N ASP A 28 11.85 -1.40 -12.12
CA ASP A 28 11.44 -2.15 -10.92
C ASP A 28 12.25 -1.67 -9.71
N TYR A 29 11.59 -1.53 -8.58
CA TYR A 29 12.17 -1.06 -7.32
C TYR A 29 12.81 -2.18 -6.48
N VAL A 30 12.60 -3.44 -6.84
CA VAL A 30 12.96 -4.59 -5.99
C VAL A 30 14.44 -4.63 -5.68
N SER A 31 15.30 -4.41 -6.68
CA SER A 31 16.76 -4.41 -6.50
C SER A 31 17.22 -3.36 -5.49
N ASP A 32 16.56 -2.20 -5.46
CA ASP A 32 16.95 -1.06 -4.61
C ASP A 32 16.61 -1.30 -3.13
N VAL A 33 15.53 -2.05 -2.86
CA VAL A 33 14.99 -2.22 -1.50
C VAL A 33 15.15 -3.63 -0.92
N MET A 34 15.50 -4.62 -1.74
CA MET A 34 15.57 -6.02 -1.31
C MET A 34 16.61 -6.22 -0.21
N GLY A 35 17.74 -5.50 -0.27
CA GLY A 35 18.78 -5.55 0.75
C GLY A 35 18.26 -5.19 2.15
N ASP A 36 17.41 -4.15 2.24
CA ASP A 36 16.78 -3.74 3.48
C ASP A 36 15.76 -4.78 3.96
N TRP A 37 14.99 -5.36 3.05
CA TRP A 37 13.99 -6.37 3.38
C TRP A 37 14.56 -7.65 3.96
N LEU A 38 15.78 -8.03 3.58
CA LEU A 38 16.46 -9.20 4.13
C LEU A 38 16.73 -9.08 5.64
N ASN A 39 16.86 -7.85 6.13
CA ASN A 39 17.16 -7.56 7.52
C ASN A 39 15.94 -7.05 8.32
N GLU A 40 14.79 -6.87 7.68
CA GLU A 40 13.59 -6.33 8.33
C GLU A 40 12.92 -7.37 9.23
N PRO A 41 12.74 -7.08 10.54
CA PRO A 41 12.07 -7.99 11.46
C PRO A 41 10.65 -8.33 11.00
N GLY A 42 10.27 -9.61 11.11
CA GLY A 42 8.94 -10.08 10.68
C GLY A 42 8.75 -10.09 9.17
N SER A 43 9.83 -10.04 8.38
CA SER A 43 9.86 -10.14 6.93
C SER A 43 10.66 -11.36 6.47
N LEU A 44 10.21 -11.96 5.38
CA LEU A 44 10.95 -13.01 4.68
C LEU A 44 10.88 -12.75 3.18
N VAL A 45 12.04 -12.60 2.57
CA VAL A 45 12.19 -12.66 1.11
C VAL A 45 12.52 -14.10 0.73
N ILE A 46 11.83 -14.63 -0.26
CA ILE A 46 12.03 -15.99 -0.78
C ILE A 46 12.38 -15.95 -2.26
N VAL A 47 13.16 -16.93 -2.69
CA VAL A 47 13.53 -17.11 -4.09
C VAL A 47 13.20 -18.52 -4.57
N CYS A 48 12.88 -18.64 -5.86
CA CYS A 48 12.84 -19.90 -6.58
C CYS A 48 14.16 -20.07 -7.32
N VAL A 49 14.78 -21.25 -7.16
CA VAL A 49 16.05 -21.61 -7.81
C VAL A 49 15.95 -22.97 -8.46
N TYR A 50 16.80 -23.23 -9.44
CA TYR A 50 17.09 -24.59 -9.93
C TYR A 50 18.36 -25.16 -9.30
N GLU A 51 18.91 -26.25 -9.88
CA GLU A 51 20.10 -26.96 -9.37
C GLU A 51 21.37 -26.09 -9.33
N ASP A 52 21.45 -25.07 -10.18
CA ASP A 52 22.51 -24.07 -10.22
C ASP A 52 22.43 -22.99 -9.12
N ASP A 53 21.40 -23.05 -8.27
CA ASP A 53 21.09 -22.11 -7.19
C ASP A 53 20.90 -20.64 -7.66
N ILE A 54 20.68 -20.41 -8.97
CA ILE A 54 20.41 -19.08 -9.53
C ILE A 54 18.92 -18.71 -9.36
N PRO A 55 18.59 -17.54 -8.77
CA PRO A 55 17.21 -17.10 -8.61
C PRO A 55 16.52 -16.82 -9.94
N VAL A 56 15.38 -17.47 -10.17
CA VAL A 56 14.49 -17.28 -11.32
C VAL A 56 13.08 -16.84 -10.91
N GLY A 57 12.85 -16.68 -9.65
CA GLY A 57 11.62 -16.11 -9.08
C GLY A 57 11.90 -15.57 -7.69
N MET A 58 11.14 -14.58 -7.27
CA MET A 58 11.19 -14.03 -5.93
C MET A 58 9.82 -13.56 -5.45
N SER A 59 9.62 -13.52 -4.15
CA SER A 59 8.52 -12.81 -3.51
C SER A 59 8.88 -12.47 -2.06
N ARG A 60 8.04 -11.63 -1.44
CA ARG A 60 8.18 -11.23 -0.05
C ARG A 60 6.90 -11.50 0.73
N VAL A 61 7.04 -11.95 1.97
CA VAL A 61 5.99 -11.97 2.98
C VAL A 61 6.45 -11.20 4.20
N GLN A 62 5.53 -10.43 4.81
CA GLN A 62 5.80 -9.59 5.98
C GLN A 62 4.64 -9.67 6.96
N LEU A 63 4.91 -9.77 8.26
CA LEU A 63 3.92 -9.58 9.31
C LEU A 63 3.67 -8.08 9.50
N LEU A 64 2.43 -7.63 9.33
CA LEU A 64 2.01 -6.24 9.58
C LEU A 64 1.38 -6.05 10.96
N SER A 65 0.96 -7.16 11.56
CA SER A 65 0.49 -7.25 12.94
C SER A 65 0.72 -8.68 13.44
N PRO A 66 0.49 -8.98 14.73
CA PRO A 66 0.61 -10.36 15.25
C PRO A 66 -0.28 -11.39 14.53
N THR A 67 -1.30 -10.94 13.81
CA THR A 67 -2.29 -11.82 13.15
C THR A 67 -2.47 -11.59 11.67
N GLU A 68 -1.75 -10.63 11.06
CA GLU A 68 -1.92 -10.27 9.66
C GLU A 68 -0.58 -10.25 8.93
N ALA A 69 -0.53 -10.94 7.80
CA ALA A 69 0.61 -10.95 6.90
C ALA A 69 0.27 -10.29 5.55
N TRP A 70 1.29 -9.72 4.93
CA TRP A 70 1.22 -9.11 3.62
C TRP A 70 2.18 -9.80 2.66
N LEU A 71 1.68 -10.24 1.51
CA LEU A 71 2.48 -10.81 0.44
C LEU A 71 2.66 -9.78 -0.67
N SER A 72 3.89 -9.63 -1.15
CA SER A 72 4.24 -8.62 -2.15
C SER A 72 5.43 -9.05 -3.01
N ALA A 73 5.76 -8.20 -3.98
CA ALA A 73 6.98 -8.30 -4.79
C ALA A 73 7.15 -9.65 -5.52
N ALA A 74 6.06 -10.31 -5.90
CA ALA A 74 6.14 -11.56 -6.65
C ALA A 74 6.64 -11.28 -8.07
N ARG A 75 7.81 -11.83 -8.41
CA ARG A 75 8.44 -11.75 -9.73
C ARG A 75 8.85 -13.15 -10.19
N VAL A 76 8.71 -13.41 -11.46
CA VAL A 76 9.20 -14.64 -12.11
C VAL A 76 9.94 -14.23 -13.39
N HIS A 77 11.15 -14.73 -13.53
CA HIS A 77 11.99 -14.49 -14.71
C HIS A 77 11.18 -14.76 -16.00
N PRO A 78 11.24 -13.89 -17.01
CA PRO A 78 10.40 -13.98 -18.21
C PRO A 78 10.38 -15.36 -18.87
N GLU A 79 11.54 -16.01 -18.96
CA GLU A 79 11.68 -17.35 -19.57
C GLU A 79 11.08 -18.48 -18.73
N HIS A 80 10.83 -18.24 -17.42
CA HIS A 80 10.31 -19.23 -16.49
C HIS A 80 8.84 -18.96 -16.07
N ARG A 81 8.18 -17.98 -16.69
CA ARG A 81 6.75 -17.71 -16.47
C ARG A 81 5.88 -18.92 -16.83
N ARG A 82 4.70 -19.00 -16.22
CA ARG A 82 3.73 -20.10 -16.39
C ARG A 82 4.23 -21.48 -15.95
N SER A 83 5.28 -21.55 -15.16
CA SER A 83 5.85 -22.77 -14.57
C SER A 83 5.23 -23.18 -13.21
N GLY A 84 4.29 -22.39 -12.67
CA GLY A 84 3.71 -22.60 -11.35
C GLY A 84 4.50 -21.96 -10.19
N MET A 85 5.64 -21.32 -10.46
CA MET A 85 6.49 -20.70 -9.41
C MET A 85 5.74 -19.66 -8.59
N GLY A 86 4.95 -18.77 -9.23
CA GLY A 86 4.17 -17.76 -8.51
C GLY A 86 3.21 -18.37 -7.49
N MET A 87 2.52 -19.47 -7.83
CA MET A 87 1.64 -20.17 -6.88
C MET A 87 2.45 -20.85 -5.76
N ALA A 88 3.57 -21.44 -6.09
CA ALA A 88 4.41 -22.12 -5.11
C ALA A 88 5.04 -21.14 -4.11
N MET A 89 5.53 -19.98 -4.57
CA MET A 89 6.02 -18.90 -3.70
C MET A 89 4.90 -18.35 -2.80
N ASN A 90 3.71 -18.12 -3.37
CA ASN A 90 2.55 -17.70 -2.58
C ASN A 90 2.23 -18.72 -1.48
N ALA A 91 2.15 -20.01 -1.82
CA ALA A 91 1.88 -21.08 -0.85
C ALA A 91 2.97 -21.15 0.24
N PHE A 92 4.24 -20.98 -0.13
CA PHE A 92 5.35 -20.94 0.83
C PHE A 92 5.23 -19.74 1.78
N GLY A 93 4.99 -18.54 1.25
CA GLY A 93 4.78 -17.33 2.06
C GLY A 93 3.58 -17.44 2.99
N VAL A 94 2.47 -18.02 2.53
CA VAL A 94 1.28 -18.31 3.34
C VAL A 94 1.60 -19.29 4.48
N ALA A 95 2.33 -20.36 4.22
CA ALA A 95 2.74 -21.32 5.23
C ALA A 95 3.62 -20.65 6.29
N TRP A 96 4.62 -19.89 5.86
CA TRP A 96 5.48 -19.13 6.76
C TRP A 96 4.69 -18.14 7.63
N ALA A 97 3.77 -17.38 7.03
CA ALA A 97 2.92 -16.43 7.76
C ALA A 97 2.11 -17.14 8.85
N LYS A 98 1.51 -18.29 8.53
CA LYS A 98 0.75 -19.11 9.47
C LYS A 98 1.60 -19.63 10.62
N GLU A 99 2.80 -20.11 10.34
CA GLU A 99 3.77 -20.57 11.36
C GLU A 99 4.18 -19.45 12.31
N HIS A 100 4.15 -18.18 11.83
CA HIS A 100 4.46 -16.99 12.61
C HIS A 100 3.24 -16.29 13.22
N GLY A 101 2.10 -16.97 13.28
CA GLY A 101 0.91 -16.54 14.02
C GLY A 101 -0.12 -15.75 13.21
N ALA A 102 0.13 -15.46 11.93
CA ALA A 102 -0.86 -14.79 11.09
C ALA A 102 -2.12 -15.68 10.94
N ARG A 103 -3.26 -15.01 10.93
CA ARG A 103 -4.58 -15.62 10.67
C ARG A 103 -5.17 -15.16 9.34
N VAL A 104 -4.59 -14.11 8.78
CA VAL A 104 -4.97 -13.56 7.49
C VAL A 104 -3.70 -13.24 6.72
N ALA A 105 -3.67 -13.61 5.44
CA ALA A 105 -2.65 -13.19 4.49
C ALA A 105 -3.33 -12.36 3.40
N SER A 106 -2.78 -11.19 3.11
CA SER A 106 -3.35 -10.26 2.13
C SER A 106 -2.31 -9.82 1.11
N LEU A 107 -2.79 -9.34 -0.04
CA LEU A 107 -1.98 -8.77 -1.12
C LEU A 107 -2.82 -7.79 -1.93
N ALA A 108 -2.14 -6.92 -2.70
CA ALA A 108 -2.78 -6.02 -3.65
C ALA A 108 -2.51 -6.46 -5.09
N ILE A 109 -3.50 -6.22 -5.95
CA ILE A 109 -3.40 -6.43 -7.39
C ILE A 109 -4.01 -5.22 -8.08
N GLU A 110 -3.31 -4.67 -9.07
CA GLU A 110 -3.87 -3.68 -9.99
C GLU A 110 -4.99 -4.31 -10.82
N GLU A 111 -6.06 -3.56 -11.08
CA GLU A 111 -7.30 -4.11 -11.62
C GLU A 111 -7.11 -4.75 -13.02
N ASP A 112 -6.18 -4.25 -13.82
CA ASP A 112 -5.84 -4.75 -15.15
C ASP A 112 -5.00 -6.04 -15.14
N ASN A 113 -4.44 -6.45 -14.00
CA ASN A 113 -3.65 -7.67 -13.89
C ASN A 113 -4.53 -8.91 -13.71
N GLU A 114 -5.26 -9.27 -14.77
CA GLU A 114 -6.17 -10.43 -14.79
C GLU A 114 -5.47 -11.75 -14.47
N ALA A 115 -4.21 -11.91 -14.89
CA ALA A 115 -3.46 -13.13 -14.67
C ALA A 115 -3.19 -13.36 -13.17
N ALA A 116 -2.72 -12.32 -12.45
CA ALA A 116 -2.51 -12.38 -11.02
C ALA A 116 -3.83 -12.58 -10.26
N ARG A 117 -4.90 -11.85 -10.66
CA ARG A 117 -6.24 -12.00 -10.07
C ARG A 117 -6.77 -13.43 -10.19
N SER A 118 -6.68 -14.02 -11.40
CA SER A 118 -7.10 -15.42 -11.63
C SER A 118 -6.32 -16.40 -10.76
N GLN A 119 -5.00 -16.17 -10.60
CA GLN A 119 -4.14 -17.02 -9.79
C GLN A 119 -4.52 -16.99 -8.31
N VAL A 120 -4.70 -15.80 -7.71
CA VAL A 120 -5.00 -15.68 -6.28
C VAL A 120 -6.40 -16.20 -5.95
N LEU A 121 -7.38 -15.99 -6.82
CA LEU A 121 -8.72 -16.57 -6.65
C LEU A 121 -8.67 -18.10 -6.64
N LYS A 122 -7.88 -18.73 -7.51
CA LYS A 122 -7.65 -20.19 -7.52
C LYS A 122 -6.92 -20.66 -6.26
N SER A 123 -6.11 -19.81 -5.64
CA SER A 123 -5.43 -20.08 -4.36
C SER A 123 -6.32 -19.85 -3.12
N GLY A 124 -7.60 -19.54 -3.32
CA GLY A 124 -8.58 -19.40 -2.24
C GLY A 124 -8.71 -17.99 -1.65
N TYR A 125 -7.99 -17.00 -2.19
CA TYR A 125 -8.17 -15.62 -1.80
C TYR A 125 -9.54 -15.09 -2.22
N ARG A 126 -10.02 -14.11 -1.50
CA ARG A 126 -11.26 -13.39 -1.79
C ARG A 126 -10.98 -11.89 -1.89
N LEU A 127 -11.68 -11.20 -2.77
CA LEU A 127 -11.66 -9.75 -2.83
C LEU A 127 -12.24 -9.18 -1.52
N THR A 128 -11.46 -8.38 -0.83
CA THR A 128 -11.83 -7.79 0.47
C THR A 128 -11.92 -6.28 0.45
N GLY A 129 -11.36 -5.60 -0.55
CA GLY A 129 -11.48 -4.15 -0.67
C GLY A 129 -11.12 -3.64 -2.05
N ASN A 130 -11.80 -2.57 -2.47
CA ASN A 130 -11.42 -1.79 -3.63
C ASN A 130 -10.88 -0.45 -3.16
N TRP A 131 -9.72 -0.09 -3.64
CA TRP A 131 -9.00 1.12 -3.29
C TRP A 131 -8.58 1.87 -4.55
N SER A 132 -8.28 3.13 -4.38
CA SER A 132 -7.70 4.00 -5.39
C SER A 132 -6.31 4.42 -4.95
N TYR A 133 -5.31 4.19 -5.80
CA TYR A 133 -4.05 4.92 -5.73
C TYR A 133 -4.25 6.22 -6.49
N ALA A 134 -4.29 7.31 -5.75
CA ALA A 134 -4.55 8.63 -6.29
C ALA A 134 -3.30 9.49 -6.22
N THR A 135 -2.90 10.10 -7.34
CA THR A 135 -1.72 10.96 -7.44
C THR A 135 -2.07 12.30 -8.04
N ALA A 136 -1.48 13.37 -7.54
CA ALA A 136 -1.60 14.69 -8.14
C ALA A 136 -0.31 15.49 -7.95
N SER A 137 0.08 16.27 -8.99
CA SER A 137 1.00 17.38 -8.81
C SER A 137 0.24 18.59 -8.29
N MET A 138 0.67 19.15 -7.19
CA MET A 138 -0.03 20.25 -6.52
C MET A 138 0.26 21.64 -7.12
N SER A 139 1.13 21.72 -8.11
CA SER A 139 1.45 22.98 -8.82
C SER A 139 0.29 23.56 -9.65
N THR A 140 -0.71 22.73 -10.02
CA THR A 140 -1.72 23.06 -11.05
C THR A 140 -3.15 23.28 -10.51
N GLY A 141 -3.38 23.28 -9.20
CA GLY A 141 -4.72 23.34 -8.60
C GLY A 141 -5.34 24.74 -8.54
N ARG A 142 -6.68 24.83 -8.77
CA ARG A 142 -7.48 26.06 -8.58
C ARG A 142 -7.43 26.49 -7.11
N ARG A 143 -7.09 27.75 -6.82
CA ARG A 143 -7.25 28.35 -5.49
C ARG A 143 -8.73 28.39 -5.11
N LEU A 144 -9.11 27.57 -4.16
CA LEU A 144 -10.31 27.79 -3.37
C LEU A 144 -9.87 28.73 -2.24
N GLY A 145 -10.55 29.83 -2.01
CA GLY A 145 -10.25 30.93 -1.10
C GLY A 145 -9.38 30.65 0.14
N THR A 146 -9.31 31.57 1.09
CA THR A 146 -8.58 31.44 2.35
C THR A 146 -9.24 30.40 3.27
N GLY A 147 -9.20 29.11 2.90
CA GLY A 147 -9.61 28.01 3.76
C GLY A 147 -8.67 27.88 4.97
N GLU A 148 -9.21 27.40 6.08
CA GLU A 148 -8.35 27.05 7.22
C GLU A 148 -7.38 25.95 6.80
N ARG A 149 -6.10 26.18 7.13
CA ARG A 149 -5.00 25.26 6.76
C ARG A 149 -5.09 23.95 7.54
N LEU A 150 -4.52 22.89 6.98
CA LEU A 150 -4.16 21.69 7.76
C LEU A 150 -3.25 22.13 8.92
N ARG A 151 -3.58 21.65 10.09
CA ARG A 151 -2.80 21.87 11.32
C ARG A 151 -2.54 20.53 12.01
N PRO A 152 -1.43 20.37 12.73
CA PRO A 152 -1.23 19.18 13.55
C PRO A 152 -2.44 18.96 14.47
N GLY A 153 -2.93 17.72 14.49
CA GLY A 153 -3.99 17.30 15.40
C GLY A 153 -3.42 16.69 16.68
N GLY A 154 -4.18 16.81 17.77
CA GLY A 154 -3.84 16.19 19.05
C GLY A 154 -4.68 14.94 19.34
N THR A 155 -4.51 14.39 20.55
CA THR A 155 -5.20 13.16 20.97
C THR A 155 -6.73 13.31 20.94
N VAL A 156 -7.26 14.48 21.34
CA VAL A 156 -8.70 14.74 21.31
C VAL A 156 -9.23 14.74 19.87
N ASP A 157 -8.45 15.28 18.93
CA ASP A 157 -8.81 15.28 17.51
C ASP A 157 -8.76 13.87 16.94
N ALA A 158 -7.79 13.04 17.37
CA ALA A 158 -7.68 11.64 16.97
C ALA A 158 -8.90 10.81 17.45
N ASP A 159 -9.40 11.05 18.65
CA ASP A 159 -10.60 10.41 19.17
C ASP A 159 -11.86 10.79 18.37
N ALA A 160 -11.99 12.07 18.05
CA ALA A 160 -13.09 12.56 17.21
C ALA A 160 -13.01 11.97 15.79
N ALA A 161 -11.83 11.97 15.21
CA ALA A 161 -11.54 11.42 13.88
C ALA A 161 -11.86 9.92 13.81
N TRP A 162 -11.42 9.13 14.81
CA TRP A 162 -11.72 7.70 14.88
C TRP A 162 -13.22 7.44 14.98
N THR A 163 -13.91 8.18 15.85
CA THR A 163 -15.35 8.03 16.04
C THR A 163 -16.13 8.38 14.77
N PHE A 164 -15.74 9.44 14.07
CA PHE A 164 -16.30 9.81 12.78
C PHE A 164 -16.04 8.76 11.72
N TRP A 165 -14.76 8.35 11.57
CA TRP A 165 -14.34 7.39 10.56
C TRP A 165 -15.03 6.05 10.72
N ALA A 166 -15.10 5.49 11.93
CA ALA A 166 -15.70 4.18 12.21
C ALA A 166 -17.18 4.07 11.80
N GLN A 167 -17.87 5.21 11.61
CA GLN A 167 -19.28 5.28 11.19
C GLN A 167 -19.41 5.71 9.72
N SER A 168 -18.30 5.99 9.03
CA SER A 168 -18.30 6.52 7.67
C SER A 168 -18.41 5.41 6.62
N ASP A 169 -18.83 5.79 5.43
CA ASP A 169 -18.80 4.93 4.25
C ASP A 169 -17.36 4.61 3.81
N LEU A 170 -16.39 5.47 4.12
CA LEU A 170 -14.97 5.21 3.88
C LEU A 170 -14.48 4.02 4.71
N ALA A 171 -14.78 3.95 6.01
CA ALA A 171 -14.42 2.81 6.85
C ALA A 171 -15.09 1.53 6.37
N HIS A 172 -16.36 1.62 6.01
CA HIS A 172 -17.11 0.48 5.48
C HIS A 172 -16.52 -0.04 4.16
N ALA A 173 -16.19 0.86 3.24
CA ALA A 173 -15.53 0.51 1.96
C ALA A 173 -14.12 -0.03 2.18
N ALA A 174 -13.37 0.54 3.12
CA ALA A 174 -12.05 0.08 3.53
C ALA A 174 -12.06 -1.29 4.19
N ARG A 175 -13.20 -1.80 4.64
CA ARG A 175 -13.29 -2.99 5.53
C ARG A 175 -12.43 -2.81 6.78
N ASP A 176 -12.48 -1.62 7.36
CA ASP A 176 -11.68 -1.20 8.51
C ASP A 176 -10.16 -1.31 8.30
N MET A 177 -9.67 -1.27 7.07
CA MET A 177 -8.23 -1.30 6.78
C MET A 177 -7.63 0.11 6.71
N ILE A 178 -6.34 0.18 7.04
CA ILE A 178 -5.46 1.34 6.81
C ILE A 178 -4.36 0.94 5.82
N SER A 179 -3.92 1.87 4.99
CA SER A 179 -2.75 1.66 4.14
C SER A 179 -1.46 2.04 4.89
N LEU A 180 -0.42 1.27 4.65
CA LEU A 180 0.95 1.53 5.08
C LEU A 180 1.82 1.64 3.81
N GLY A 181 1.52 2.63 2.98
CA GLY A 181 1.98 2.68 1.59
C GLY A 181 1.24 1.64 0.73
N TRP A 182 1.96 0.73 0.11
CA TRP A 182 1.41 -0.37 -0.71
C TRP A 182 1.12 -1.64 0.10
N ARG A 183 0.81 -1.52 1.39
CA ARG A 183 0.49 -2.62 2.30
C ARG A 183 -0.73 -2.23 3.13
N TRP A 184 -1.59 -3.18 3.42
CA TRP A 184 -2.82 -2.95 4.19
C TRP A 184 -2.97 -3.93 5.33
N ARG A 185 -3.42 -3.42 6.46
CA ARG A 185 -3.86 -4.19 7.62
C ARG A 185 -5.08 -3.54 8.26
N ARG A 186 -5.69 -4.21 9.21
CA ARG A 186 -6.78 -3.61 9.98
C ARG A 186 -6.29 -2.37 10.73
N ALA A 187 -7.06 -1.30 10.60
CA ALA A 187 -6.86 -0.07 11.34
C ALA A 187 -7.22 -0.25 12.83
N SER A 188 -6.56 0.48 13.68
CA SER A 188 -6.84 0.56 15.10
C SER A 188 -6.78 2.03 15.56
N ARG A 189 -7.38 2.33 16.70
CA ARG A 189 -7.23 3.65 17.31
C ARG A 189 -5.76 3.99 17.60
N GLY A 190 -4.94 2.97 17.92
CA GLY A 190 -3.52 3.13 18.13
C GLY A 190 -2.78 3.73 16.94
N ASP A 191 -3.24 3.49 15.70
CA ASP A 191 -2.64 4.10 14.51
C ASP A 191 -2.73 5.63 14.51
N LEU A 192 -3.85 6.17 15.01
CA LEU A 192 -4.02 7.61 15.13
C LEU A 192 -3.19 8.18 16.29
N GLU A 193 -3.11 7.45 17.40
CA GLU A 193 -2.25 7.83 18.54
C GLU A 193 -0.76 7.83 18.14
N ASP A 194 -0.33 6.83 17.39
CA ASP A 194 1.03 6.75 16.85
C ASP A 194 1.29 7.91 15.86
N ALA A 195 0.33 8.23 15.01
CA ALA A 195 0.44 9.34 14.05
C ALA A 195 0.49 10.71 14.77
N VAL A 196 -0.25 10.88 15.87
CA VAL A 196 -0.15 12.09 16.73
C VAL A 196 1.27 12.20 17.32
N ASN A 197 1.80 11.11 17.87
CA ASN A 197 3.13 11.07 18.46
C ASN A 197 4.25 11.30 17.43
N ALA A 198 4.05 10.82 16.20
CA ALA A 198 4.97 11.02 15.08
C ALA A 198 4.80 12.37 14.37
N HIS A 199 3.85 13.21 14.79
CA HIS A 199 3.50 14.49 14.13
C HIS A 199 3.05 14.36 12.67
N THR A 200 2.46 13.23 12.31
CA THR A 200 1.91 12.94 10.97
C THR A 200 0.39 12.98 10.92
N PHE A 201 -0.27 13.26 12.03
CA PHE A 201 -1.73 13.43 12.11
C PHE A 201 -2.12 14.89 11.97
N TYR A 202 -3.01 15.17 11.03
CA TYR A 202 -3.47 16.52 10.69
C TYR A 202 -4.99 16.63 10.73
N GLN A 203 -5.48 17.85 10.97
CA GLN A 203 -6.88 18.22 10.94
C GLN A 203 -7.13 19.52 10.17
N SER A 204 -8.32 19.64 9.61
CA SER A 204 -8.87 20.83 8.97
C SER A 204 -10.40 20.84 9.12
N PRO A 205 -11.12 21.90 8.71
CA PRO A 205 -12.59 21.86 8.61
C PRO A 205 -13.09 20.76 7.67
N GLY A 206 -12.28 20.31 6.70
CA GLY A 206 -12.62 19.24 5.78
C GLY A 206 -12.46 17.83 6.35
N GLY A 207 -11.93 17.69 7.58
CA GLY A 207 -11.71 16.38 8.21
C GLY A 207 -10.29 16.19 8.72
N TRP A 208 -9.88 14.91 8.78
CA TRP A 208 -8.61 14.49 9.33
C TRP A 208 -7.87 13.57 8.36
N LEU A 209 -6.54 13.55 8.48
CA LEU A 209 -5.71 12.64 7.71
C LEU A 209 -4.42 12.27 8.46
N ILE A 210 -3.87 11.11 8.10
CA ILE A 210 -2.49 10.74 8.40
C ILE A 210 -1.69 10.91 7.11
N ALA A 211 -0.66 11.75 7.16
CA ALA A 211 0.21 12.03 6.02
C ALA A 211 1.66 12.11 6.43
N GLU A 212 2.52 11.54 5.63
CA GLU A 212 3.97 11.59 5.79
C GLU A 212 4.58 12.41 4.65
N THR A 213 5.61 13.16 4.98
CA THR A 213 6.40 13.94 4.02
C THR A 213 7.77 13.30 3.88
N ASP A 214 8.22 13.06 2.64
CA ASP A 214 9.52 12.45 2.34
C ASP A 214 10.51 13.40 1.64
N GLY A 215 10.16 14.69 1.51
CA GLY A 215 10.94 15.70 0.80
C GLY A 215 10.65 15.79 -0.69
N GLU A 216 9.97 14.82 -1.28
CA GLU A 216 9.50 14.82 -2.68
C GLU A 216 7.99 15.09 -2.76
N GLY A 217 7.28 14.86 -1.66
CA GLY A 217 5.84 15.05 -1.62
C GLY A 217 5.19 14.64 -0.30
N ILE A 218 3.91 14.34 -0.39
CA ILE A 218 3.08 13.85 0.73
C ILE A 218 2.45 12.52 0.36
N SER A 219 2.61 11.54 1.24
CA SER A 219 1.90 10.27 1.19
C SER A 219 0.78 10.23 2.22
N VAL A 220 -0.48 10.25 1.76
CA VAL A 220 -1.67 10.15 2.62
C VAL A 220 -2.03 8.69 2.81
N ARG A 221 -1.97 8.22 4.06
CA ARG A 221 -2.17 6.81 4.40
C ARG A 221 -3.57 6.50 4.93
N TRP A 222 -4.22 7.50 5.49
CA TRP A 222 -5.55 7.40 6.05
C TRP A 222 -6.23 8.76 6.01
N LEU A 223 -7.55 8.78 5.85
CA LEU A 223 -8.35 10.00 5.90
C LEU A 223 -9.76 9.73 6.44
N ALA A 224 -10.31 10.73 7.10
CA ALA A 224 -11.68 10.77 7.57
C ALA A 224 -12.31 12.09 7.12
N THR A 225 -13.24 12.02 6.19
CA THR A 225 -13.94 13.18 5.60
C THR A 225 -15.31 12.75 5.10
N SER A 226 -16.14 13.71 4.78
CA SER A 226 -17.45 13.52 4.14
C SER A 226 -17.45 14.04 2.71
N PRO A 227 -18.42 13.65 1.86
CA PRO A 227 -18.47 14.13 0.47
C PRO A 227 -18.46 15.67 0.34
N PRO A 228 -19.22 16.47 1.14
CA PRO A 228 -19.17 17.91 1.03
C PRO A 228 -17.86 18.53 1.54
N ASP A 229 -17.14 17.86 2.43
CA ASP A 229 -15.96 18.36 3.12
C ASP A 229 -14.64 17.97 2.42
N ALA A 230 -14.65 16.93 1.60
CA ALA A 230 -13.47 16.43 0.90
C ALA A 230 -12.68 17.51 0.11
N PRO A 231 -13.32 18.47 -0.60
CA PRO A 231 -12.59 19.55 -1.27
C PRO A 231 -11.79 20.44 -0.31
N LEU A 232 -12.29 20.65 0.91
CA LEU A 232 -11.58 21.43 1.94
C LEU A 232 -10.34 20.69 2.44
N LEU A 233 -10.44 19.36 2.61
CA LEU A 233 -9.31 18.53 3.01
C LEU A 233 -8.22 18.54 1.94
N VAL A 234 -8.57 18.39 0.66
CA VAL A 234 -7.62 18.48 -0.48
C VAL A 234 -7.00 19.87 -0.57
N GLN A 235 -7.76 20.94 -0.34
CA GLN A 235 -7.20 22.29 -0.29
C GLN A 235 -6.15 22.44 0.82
N GLY A 236 -6.41 21.83 1.98
CA GLY A 236 -5.43 21.80 3.09
C GLY A 236 -4.13 21.11 2.71
N LEU A 237 -4.20 19.99 1.97
CA LEU A 237 -3.02 19.29 1.43
C LEU A 237 -2.22 20.20 0.47
N ARG A 238 -2.90 20.90 -0.43
CA ARG A 238 -2.24 21.86 -1.34
C ARG A 238 -1.53 22.99 -0.59
N ASP A 239 -2.14 23.47 0.50
CA ASP A 239 -1.54 24.52 1.31
C ASP A 239 -0.31 24.03 2.09
N LEU A 240 -0.30 22.77 2.52
CA LEU A 240 0.85 22.16 3.20
C LEU A 240 2.07 22.01 2.26
N LEU A 241 1.82 21.79 0.96
CA LEU A 241 2.88 21.61 -0.04
C LEU A 241 3.41 22.92 -0.63
N ARG A 242 2.70 24.03 -0.46
CA ARG A 242 3.01 25.32 -1.12
C ARG A 242 4.42 25.81 -0.87
N ASP A 243 4.96 25.52 0.30
CA ASP A 243 6.26 25.99 0.74
C ASP A 243 7.39 24.97 0.46
N GLN A 244 7.06 23.83 -0.18
CA GLN A 244 8.05 22.80 -0.52
C GLN A 244 8.72 23.14 -1.87
N PRO A 245 10.03 22.95 -1.99
CA PRO A 245 10.75 23.19 -3.25
C PRO A 245 10.41 22.13 -4.30
N GLY A 246 10.47 22.52 -5.58
CA GLY A 246 10.25 21.61 -6.71
C GLY A 246 8.78 21.50 -7.13
N GLU A 247 8.40 20.34 -7.66
CA GLU A 247 7.02 19.98 -8.04
C GLU A 247 6.53 18.88 -7.10
N PRO A 248 6.13 19.23 -5.86
CA PRO A 248 5.74 18.25 -4.87
C PRO A 248 4.48 17.49 -5.30
N ARG A 249 4.47 16.18 -5.05
CA ARG A 249 3.36 15.29 -5.39
C ARG A 249 2.59 14.91 -4.14
N VAL A 250 1.29 14.69 -4.30
CA VAL A 250 0.48 13.98 -3.31
C VAL A 250 0.19 12.58 -3.84
N GLU A 251 0.40 11.61 -2.99
CA GLU A 251 -0.03 10.24 -3.18
C GLU A 251 -1.01 9.87 -2.07
N ALA A 252 -2.11 9.23 -2.43
CA ALA A 252 -3.13 8.85 -1.46
C ALA A 252 -3.69 7.46 -1.78
N MET A 253 -3.80 6.63 -0.76
CA MET A 253 -4.55 5.38 -0.83
C MET A 253 -5.95 5.61 -0.25
N VAL A 254 -6.96 5.64 -1.12
CA VAL A 254 -8.33 6.01 -0.74
C VAL A 254 -9.30 4.86 -1.02
N PRO A 255 -10.12 4.44 -0.04
CA PRO A 255 -11.16 3.43 -0.28
C PRO A 255 -12.15 3.90 -1.34
N VAL A 256 -12.57 3.01 -2.22
CA VAL A 256 -13.55 3.33 -3.27
C VAL A 256 -14.95 3.33 -2.70
N THR A 257 -15.56 4.51 -2.68
CA THR A 257 -16.98 4.72 -2.35
C THR A 257 -17.74 5.26 -3.57
N ALA A 258 -19.04 5.47 -3.44
CA ALA A 258 -19.85 6.05 -4.51
C ALA A 258 -19.42 7.48 -4.93
N TRP A 259 -18.66 8.18 -4.10
CA TRP A 259 -18.27 9.58 -4.31
C TRP A 259 -16.75 9.82 -4.35
N SER A 260 -15.94 8.94 -3.71
CA SER A 260 -14.50 9.22 -3.48
C SER A 260 -13.70 9.36 -4.77
N VAL A 261 -13.94 8.49 -5.75
CA VAL A 261 -13.23 8.55 -7.04
C VAL A 261 -13.57 9.84 -7.79
N GLU A 262 -14.85 10.19 -7.86
CA GLU A 262 -15.27 11.41 -8.53
C GLU A 262 -14.75 12.68 -7.80
N ALA A 263 -14.74 12.68 -6.47
CA ALA A 263 -14.17 13.76 -5.68
C ALA A 263 -12.66 13.94 -5.94
N LEU A 264 -11.89 12.85 -5.98
CA LEU A 264 -10.46 12.89 -6.32
C LEU A 264 -10.23 13.44 -7.73
N GLN A 265 -10.96 12.94 -8.72
CA GLN A 265 -10.83 13.38 -10.12
C GLN A 265 -11.20 14.85 -10.30
N ARG A 266 -12.26 15.34 -9.64
CA ARG A 266 -12.63 16.76 -9.63
C ARG A 266 -11.54 17.67 -9.07
N GLU A 267 -10.77 17.15 -8.10
CA GLU A 267 -9.63 17.83 -7.50
C GLU A 267 -8.31 17.63 -8.28
N GLY A 268 -8.36 17.01 -9.46
CA GLY A 268 -7.23 16.86 -10.38
C GLY A 268 -6.30 15.70 -10.06
N PHE A 269 -6.76 14.71 -9.29
CA PHE A 269 -6.00 13.48 -9.08
C PHE A 269 -6.15 12.53 -10.27
N GLU A 270 -5.07 11.92 -10.67
CA GLU A 270 -5.07 10.68 -11.44
C GLU A 270 -5.37 9.53 -10.49
N VAL A 271 -6.21 8.59 -10.93
CA VAL A 271 -6.72 7.52 -10.05
C VAL A 271 -6.49 6.17 -10.72
N THR A 272 -5.72 5.32 -10.06
CA THR A 272 -5.48 3.92 -10.48
C THR A 272 -6.22 2.97 -9.53
N PRO A 273 -7.09 2.08 -10.03
CA PRO A 273 -7.80 1.12 -9.20
C PRO A 273 -6.87 0.04 -8.64
N ILE A 274 -7.00 -0.25 -7.35
CA ILE A 274 -6.27 -1.30 -6.64
C ILE A 274 -7.27 -2.24 -5.95
N GLN A 275 -7.06 -3.53 -6.09
CA GLN A 275 -7.86 -4.56 -5.45
C GLN A 275 -7.07 -5.27 -4.36
N ILE A 276 -7.64 -5.34 -3.15
CA ILE A 276 -7.06 -6.06 -2.03
C ILE A 276 -7.72 -7.43 -1.91
N PHE A 277 -6.91 -8.46 -1.90
CA PHE A 277 -7.35 -9.84 -1.73
C PHE A 277 -6.81 -10.40 -0.42
N SER A 278 -7.64 -11.15 0.30
CA SER A 278 -7.27 -11.77 1.58
C SER A 278 -7.61 -13.26 1.60
N LEU A 279 -6.80 -14.01 2.32
CA LEU A 279 -6.93 -15.43 2.59
C LEU A 279 -6.94 -15.66 4.09
N SER A 280 -7.95 -16.36 4.61
CA SER A 280 -7.94 -16.86 6.01
C SER A 280 -7.02 -18.06 6.13
N LEU A 281 -6.15 -18.10 7.16
CA LEU A 281 -5.09 -19.09 7.38
C LEU A 281 -5.46 -20.15 8.42
#